data_5ec56905e7ee00bfdf17d4697ebdc673
#
_entry.id   5ec56905e7ee00bfdf17d4697ebdc673
#
_cell.length_a   1.000
_cell.length_b   1.000
_cell.length_c   1.000
_cell.angle_alpha   90.00
_cell.angle_beta   90.00
_cell.angle_gamma   90.00
#
_symmetry.space_group_name_H-M   'P 1'
#
loop_
_entity.id
_entity.type
_entity.pdbx_description
1 polymer ?
#
loop_
_entity_poly.entity_id
_entity_poly.type
_entity_poly.pdbx_seq_one_letter_code
_entity_poly.pdbx_strand_id
1 'polypeptide(L)'
;GEAGLDFENLQNALATVAASEPLIAVSDQPDIRVAKFDGAIWLLKADQTLPCEYQDIAAEVLEACKQSRQSQRLLNITIPAEAENLEGLLRSAILRLAKGDNLLKLQQQLARLDTSETEVEVTVERAAAGQNYSRLSGLEVTKLKVGDSLRVRVYNHSRGDQDVSILYKDAQYGISQLY
;
A
#
# COMPACT_ATOMS: atom_id res chain seq x y z
N GLY A 1 18.89 -29.50 1.90
CA GLY A 1 20.01 -28.72 2.43
C GLY A 1 19.96 -27.24 2.09
N GLU A 2 19.71 -26.85 0.86
CA GLU A 2 19.72 -25.42 0.44
C GLU A 2 18.50 -24.62 0.92
N ALA A 3 17.31 -25.23 0.95
CA ALA A 3 16.09 -24.54 1.40
C ALA A 3 16.11 -24.12 2.88
N GLY A 4 16.90 -24.79 3.73
CA GLY A 4 17.02 -24.44 5.15
C GLY A 4 17.89 -23.22 5.41
N LEU A 5 19.01 -23.09 4.71
CA LEU A 5 19.95 -21.96 4.83
C LEU A 5 19.30 -20.65 4.35
N ASP A 6 18.50 -20.72 3.32
CA ASP A 6 17.80 -19.57 2.74
C ASP A 6 16.71 -19.00 3.66
N PHE A 7 16.04 -19.87 4.43
CA PHE A 7 15.02 -19.43 5.38
C PHE A 7 15.65 -18.79 6.62
N GLU A 8 16.77 -19.33 7.09
CA GLU A 8 17.54 -18.78 8.20
C GLU A 8 18.08 -17.38 7.88
N ASN A 9 18.60 -17.17 6.68
CA ASN A 9 19.05 -15.86 6.23
C ASN A 9 17.92 -14.82 6.23
N LEU A 10 16.71 -15.20 5.78
CA LEU A 10 15.55 -14.33 5.82
C LEU A 10 15.12 -14.01 7.25
N GLN A 11 15.11 -15.01 8.15
CA GLN A 11 14.77 -14.80 9.56
C GLN A 11 15.77 -13.86 10.24
N ASN A 12 17.07 -14.05 9.99
CA ASN A 12 18.13 -13.20 10.53
C ASN A 12 18.00 -11.75 10.02
N ALA A 13 17.74 -11.56 8.73
CA ALA A 13 17.52 -10.23 8.14
C ALA A 13 16.31 -9.54 8.77
N LEU A 14 15.18 -10.25 8.95
CA LEU A 14 13.99 -9.71 9.60
C LEU A 14 14.23 -9.37 11.07
N ALA A 15 14.97 -10.22 11.81
CA ALA A 15 15.33 -9.95 13.19
C ALA A 15 16.21 -8.70 13.32
N THR A 16 17.17 -8.52 12.42
CA THR A 16 18.04 -7.33 12.38
C THR A 16 17.23 -6.07 12.08
N VAL A 17 16.30 -6.13 11.11
CA VAL A 17 15.42 -5.02 10.78
C VAL A 17 14.54 -4.65 11.98
N ALA A 18 13.91 -5.63 12.64
CA ALA A 18 13.08 -5.40 13.81
C ALA A 18 13.87 -4.82 15.00
N ALA A 19 15.12 -5.23 15.18
CA ALA A 19 15.99 -4.70 16.24
C ALA A 19 16.43 -3.23 15.98
N SER A 20 16.53 -2.84 14.71
CA SER A 20 16.99 -1.50 14.30
C SER A 20 15.87 -0.48 14.14
N GLU A 21 14.61 -0.92 14.00
CA GLU A 21 13.47 -0.07 13.69
C GLU A 21 12.38 -0.16 14.78
N PRO A 22 12.20 0.87 15.61
CA PRO A 22 11.22 0.84 16.71
C PRO A 22 9.77 0.68 16.26
N LEU A 23 9.48 0.95 14.98
CA LEU A 23 8.14 0.82 14.40
C LEU A 23 7.84 -0.59 13.89
N ILE A 24 8.82 -1.50 13.95
CA ILE A 24 8.70 -2.87 13.44
C ILE A 24 8.88 -3.84 14.60
N ALA A 25 7.94 -4.74 14.75
CA ALA A 25 8.02 -5.83 15.72
C ALA A 25 7.63 -7.16 15.08
N VAL A 26 8.29 -8.22 15.49
CA VAL A 26 7.89 -9.59 15.15
C VAL A 26 6.73 -9.99 16.06
N SER A 27 5.66 -10.53 15.48
CA SER A 27 4.43 -10.86 16.20
C SER A 27 3.80 -12.13 15.64
N ASP A 28 3.09 -12.87 16.51
CA ASP A 28 2.27 -14.01 16.11
C ASP A 28 1.00 -13.59 15.35
N GLN A 29 0.61 -12.32 15.46
CA GLN A 29 -0.49 -11.71 14.71
C GLN A 29 0.04 -10.50 13.92
N PRO A 30 0.80 -10.73 12.85
CA PRO A 30 1.47 -9.66 12.12
C PRO A 30 0.49 -8.95 11.17
N ASP A 31 0.62 -7.63 11.06
CA ASP A 31 -0.05 -6.85 10.00
C ASP A 31 0.49 -7.20 8.61
N ILE A 32 1.77 -7.58 8.53
CA ILE A 32 2.47 -7.95 7.31
C ILE A 32 3.15 -9.31 7.50
N ARG A 33 2.87 -10.24 6.62
CA ARG A 33 3.55 -11.53 6.54
C ARG A 33 4.60 -11.51 5.45
N VAL A 34 5.71 -12.19 5.69
CA VAL A 34 6.80 -12.34 4.73
C VAL A 34 6.83 -13.78 4.26
N ALA A 35 6.75 -14.00 2.96
CA ALA A 35 6.82 -15.32 2.35
C ALA A 35 7.92 -15.34 1.28
N LYS A 36 8.71 -16.42 1.24
CA LYS A 36 9.67 -16.66 0.16
C LYS A 36 9.05 -17.64 -0.81
N PHE A 37 8.98 -17.26 -2.08
CA PHE A 37 8.51 -18.12 -3.14
C PHE A 37 9.10 -17.73 -4.50
N ASP A 38 9.50 -18.71 -5.29
CA ASP A 38 10.01 -18.57 -6.66
C ASP A 38 11.13 -17.53 -6.77
N GLY A 39 12.16 -17.65 -5.92
CA GLY A 39 13.31 -16.74 -5.91
C GLY A 39 13.01 -15.33 -5.43
N ALA A 40 11.80 -15.05 -4.97
CA ALA A 40 11.37 -13.74 -4.46
C ALA A 40 10.81 -13.82 -3.04
N ILE A 41 10.97 -12.73 -2.32
CA ILE A 41 10.35 -12.49 -1.02
C ILE A 41 9.14 -11.61 -1.25
N TRP A 42 8.00 -12.07 -0.78
CA TRP A 42 6.71 -11.42 -0.92
C TRP A 42 6.29 -10.81 0.41
N LEU A 43 5.91 -9.55 0.40
CA LEU A 43 5.28 -8.89 1.53
C LEU A 43 3.77 -8.94 1.34
N LEU A 44 3.07 -9.60 2.25
CA LEU A 44 1.64 -9.87 2.19
C LEU A 44 0.96 -9.24 3.41
N LYS A 45 -0.19 -8.61 3.23
CA LYS A 45 -1.04 -8.24 4.36
C LYS A 45 -1.58 -9.49 5.05
N ALA A 46 -2.04 -9.36 6.30
CA ALA A 46 -2.51 -10.49 7.11
C ALA A 46 -3.61 -11.32 6.41
N ASP A 47 -4.48 -10.65 5.66
CA ASP A 47 -5.60 -11.23 4.90
C ASP A 47 -5.25 -11.68 3.47
N GLN A 48 -4.02 -11.45 3.02
CA GLN A 48 -3.58 -11.80 1.67
C GLN A 48 -2.85 -13.14 1.64
N THR A 49 -2.94 -13.82 0.51
CA THR A 49 -2.20 -15.05 0.21
C THR A 49 -1.31 -14.82 -1.01
N LEU A 50 -0.35 -15.71 -1.26
CA LEU A 50 0.43 -15.71 -2.49
C LEU A 50 -0.49 -15.73 -3.73
N PRO A 51 -0.06 -15.18 -4.88
CA PRO A 51 -0.79 -15.30 -6.13
C PRO A 51 -1.18 -16.76 -6.42
N CYS A 52 -2.34 -16.94 -7.05
CA CYS A 52 -2.92 -18.27 -7.25
C CYS A 52 -2.01 -19.21 -8.04
N GLU A 53 -1.21 -18.64 -8.96
CA GLU A 53 -0.22 -19.35 -9.75
C GLU A 53 0.89 -19.98 -8.92
N TYR A 54 1.09 -19.48 -7.70
CA TYR A 54 2.12 -19.91 -6.77
C TYR A 54 1.57 -20.75 -5.60
N GLN A 55 0.31 -21.15 -5.69
CA GLN A 55 -0.28 -22.07 -4.73
C GLN A 55 -0.37 -23.45 -5.35
N ASP A 56 -0.04 -24.47 -4.55
CA ASP A 56 -0.25 -25.86 -4.96
C ASP A 56 -1.74 -26.20 -4.86
N ILE A 57 -2.50 -25.78 -5.86
CA ILE A 57 -3.95 -25.97 -5.95
C ILE A 57 -4.32 -26.65 -7.26
N ALA A 58 -5.38 -27.46 -7.22
CA ALA A 58 -5.87 -28.12 -8.42
C ALA A 58 -6.32 -27.12 -9.49
N ALA A 59 -6.18 -27.50 -10.76
CA ALA A 59 -6.47 -26.63 -11.89
C ALA A 59 -7.90 -26.06 -11.88
N GLU A 60 -8.86 -26.86 -11.38
CA GLU A 60 -10.26 -26.42 -11.27
C GLU A 60 -10.43 -25.29 -10.23
N VAL A 61 -9.59 -25.31 -9.19
CA VAL A 61 -9.61 -24.29 -8.11
C VAL A 61 -8.85 -23.05 -8.53
N LEU A 62 -7.87 -23.18 -9.43
CA LEU A 62 -7.03 -22.07 -9.90
C LEU A 62 -7.85 -20.95 -10.55
N GLU A 63 -8.80 -21.28 -11.41
CA GLU A 63 -9.66 -20.28 -12.06
C GLU A 63 -10.61 -19.60 -11.08
N ALA A 64 -11.17 -20.32 -10.12
CA ALA A 64 -11.97 -19.74 -9.05
C ALA A 64 -11.13 -18.81 -8.16
N CYS A 65 -9.89 -19.20 -7.85
CA CYS A 65 -8.93 -18.38 -7.12
C CYS A 65 -8.63 -17.07 -7.88
N LYS A 66 -8.33 -17.13 -9.17
CA LYS A 66 -8.07 -15.94 -10.01
C LYS A 66 -9.27 -15.01 -10.05
N GLN A 67 -10.48 -15.54 -10.18
CA GLN A 67 -11.70 -14.74 -10.20
C GLN A 67 -11.95 -14.05 -8.85
N SER A 68 -11.75 -14.76 -7.73
CA SER A 68 -11.92 -14.18 -6.39
C SER A 68 -10.91 -13.07 -6.10
N ARG A 69 -9.74 -13.12 -6.74
CA ARG A 69 -8.64 -12.15 -6.56
C ARG A 69 -8.72 -10.92 -7.44
N GLN A 70 -9.53 -10.91 -8.49
CA GLN A 70 -9.69 -9.73 -9.35
C GLN A 70 -10.14 -8.48 -8.57
N SER A 71 -10.78 -8.67 -7.42
CA SER A 71 -11.20 -7.60 -6.52
C SER A 71 -10.18 -7.28 -5.41
N GLN A 72 -9.18 -8.13 -5.18
CA GLN A 72 -8.20 -7.93 -4.12
C GLN A 72 -7.03 -7.07 -4.61
N ARG A 73 -6.74 -5.99 -3.89
CA ARG A 73 -5.52 -5.20 -4.09
C ARG A 73 -4.35 -5.96 -3.48
N LEU A 74 -3.62 -6.70 -4.27
CA LEU A 74 -2.39 -7.36 -3.83
C LEU A 74 -1.32 -6.29 -3.55
N LEU A 75 -0.56 -6.49 -2.48
CA LEU A 75 0.69 -5.77 -2.28
C LEU A 75 1.66 -6.20 -3.39
N ASN A 76 2.06 -5.25 -4.22
CA ASN A 76 2.97 -5.50 -5.34
C ASN A 76 4.43 -5.25 -4.93
N ILE A 77 4.80 -5.63 -3.71
CA ILE A 77 6.16 -5.48 -3.23
C ILE A 77 6.79 -6.86 -3.17
N THR A 78 7.71 -7.09 -4.10
CA THR A 78 8.57 -8.27 -4.13
C THR A 78 10.03 -7.84 -4.06
N ILE A 79 10.85 -8.64 -3.39
CA ILE A 79 12.28 -8.42 -3.25
C ILE A 79 12.98 -9.70 -3.74
N PRO A 80 14.00 -9.61 -4.62
CA PRO A 80 14.78 -10.78 -4.98
C PRO A 80 15.36 -11.44 -3.73
N ALA A 81 15.18 -12.75 -3.57
CA ALA A 81 15.62 -13.46 -2.37
C ALA A 81 17.15 -13.51 -2.22
N GLU A 82 17.86 -13.43 -3.34
CA GLU A 82 19.31 -13.46 -3.41
C GLU A 82 19.94 -12.06 -3.50
N ALA A 83 19.18 -11.01 -3.16
CA ALA A 83 19.71 -9.65 -3.19
C ALA A 83 20.87 -9.49 -2.21
N GLU A 84 21.99 -8.93 -2.65
CA GLU A 84 23.17 -8.66 -1.80
C GLU A 84 22.84 -7.78 -0.59
N ASN A 85 21.88 -6.85 -0.71
CA ASN A 85 21.42 -5.98 0.37
C ASN A 85 19.97 -6.32 0.78
N LEU A 86 19.72 -7.58 1.10
CA LEU A 86 18.39 -8.07 1.47
C LEU A 86 17.80 -7.32 2.66
N GLU A 87 18.61 -7.10 3.71
CA GLU A 87 18.19 -6.38 4.92
C GLU A 87 17.73 -4.95 4.61
N GLY A 88 18.52 -4.19 3.84
CA GLY A 88 18.20 -2.83 3.45
C GLY A 88 16.92 -2.74 2.60
N LEU A 89 16.72 -3.71 1.71
CA LEU A 89 15.51 -3.79 0.87
C LEU A 89 14.27 -4.16 1.69
N LEU A 90 14.37 -5.13 2.60
CA LEU A 90 13.31 -5.51 3.53
C LEU A 90 12.92 -4.33 4.43
N ARG A 91 13.90 -3.69 5.06
CA ARG A 91 13.70 -2.50 5.88
C ARG A 91 12.94 -1.41 5.12
N SER A 92 13.45 -1.05 3.94
CA SER A 92 12.82 -0.02 3.09
C SER A 92 11.39 -0.37 2.71
N ALA A 93 11.12 -1.61 2.32
CA ALA A 93 9.81 -2.08 1.91
C ALA A 93 8.82 -2.09 3.09
N ILE A 94 9.22 -2.64 4.24
CA ILE A 94 8.37 -2.71 5.45
C ILE A 94 8.05 -1.31 5.97
N LEU A 95 9.04 -0.41 6.04
CA LEU A 95 8.82 0.97 6.46
C LEU A 95 7.88 1.72 5.51
N ARG A 96 7.99 1.49 4.21
CA ARG A 96 7.08 2.07 3.21
C ARG A 96 5.65 1.61 3.44
N LEU A 97 5.44 0.31 3.69
CA LEU A 97 4.13 -0.25 4.01
C LEU A 97 3.58 0.33 5.31
N ALA A 98 4.38 0.34 6.38
CA ALA A 98 3.97 0.86 7.68
C ALA A 98 3.56 2.34 7.60
N LYS A 99 4.34 3.18 6.90
CA LYS A 99 3.99 4.59 6.68
C LYS A 99 2.69 4.74 5.89
N GLY A 100 2.52 3.94 4.83
CA GLY A 100 1.30 3.95 4.01
C GLY A 100 0.05 3.53 4.78
N ASP A 101 0.17 2.52 5.63
CA ASP A 101 -0.94 2.05 6.46
C ASP A 101 -1.26 3.03 7.60
N ASN A 102 -0.26 3.65 8.21
CA ASN A 102 -0.48 4.71 9.19
C ASN A 102 -1.18 5.93 8.60
N LEU A 103 -0.83 6.32 7.36
CA LEU A 103 -1.52 7.40 6.66
C LEU A 103 -3.00 7.06 6.39
N LEU A 104 -3.31 5.81 6.02
CA LEU A 104 -4.69 5.36 5.85
C LEU A 104 -5.47 5.32 7.17
N LYS A 105 -4.84 4.85 8.25
CA LYS A 105 -5.44 4.86 9.60
C LYS A 105 -5.75 6.30 10.05
N LEU A 106 -4.82 7.23 9.83
CA LEU A 106 -5.03 8.65 10.12
C LEU A 106 -6.18 9.23 9.31
N GLN A 107 -6.24 8.95 8.01
CA GLN A 107 -7.36 9.38 7.16
C GLN A 107 -8.71 8.86 7.67
N GLN A 108 -8.77 7.58 8.08
CA GLN A 108 -9.99 6.98 8.63
C GLN A 108 -10.40 7.60 9.98
N GLN A 109 -9.43 7.95 10.83
CA GLN A 109 -9.69 8.63 12.09
C GLN A 109 -10.23 10.05 11.84
N LEU A 110 -9.60 10.80 10.95
CA LEU A 110 -10.03 12.14 10.57
C LEU A 110 -11.43 12.14 9.93
N ALA A 111 -11.74 11.14 9.10
CA ALA A 111 -13.07 11.00 8.47
C ALA A 111 -14.20 10.71 9.48
N ARG A 112 -13.88 10.29 10.70
CA ARG A 112 -14.85 10.08 11.80
C ARG A 112 -15.08 11.33 12.65
N LEU A 113 -14.20 12.32 12.53
CA LEU A 113 -14.42 13.60 13.19
C LEU A 113 -15.56 14.30 12.44
N ASP A 114 -16.43 14.95 13.21
CA ASP A 114 -17.49 15.76 12.62
C ASP A 114 -16.84 16.93 11.87
N THR A 115 -16.90 16.85 10.54
CA THR A 115 -16.32 17.85 9.65
C THR A 115 -17.33 18.94 9.27
N SER A 116 -18.50 18.98 9.92
CA SER A 116 -19.53 20.00 9.69
C SER A 116 -19.03 21.43 9.92
N GLU A 117 -17.93 21.57 10.67
CA GLU A 117 -17.27 22.85 10.96
C GLU A 117 -15.95 23.03 10.19
N THR A 118 -15.62 22.14 9.22
CA THR A 118 -14.39 22.34 8.46
C THR A 118 -14.52 23.55 7.54
N GLU A 119 -13.73 24.54 7.84
CA GLU A 119 -13.62 25.77 7.04
C GLU A 119 -12.81 25.55 5.73
N VAL A 120 -12.35 24.32 5.50
CA VAL A 120 -11.59 23.96 4.29
C VAL A 120 -12.39 22.93 3.48
N GLU A 121 -12.75 23.30 2.27
CA GLU A 121 -13.39 22.40 1.30
C GLU A 121 -12.35 21.82 0.35
N VAL A 122 -12.33 20.49 0.17
CA VAL A 122 -11.48 19.81 -0.79
C VAL A 122 -12.34 19.14 -1.85
N THR A 123 -12.07 19.45 -3.10
CA THR A 123 -12.73 18.83 -4.26
C THR A 123 -11.70 18.14 -5.13
N VAL A 124 -11.95 16.88 -5.46
CA VAL A 124 -11.15 16.13 -6.42
C VAL A 124 -11.93 15.97 -7.71
N GLU A 125 -11.32 16.33 -8.82
CA GLU A 125 -11.94 16.29 -10.14
C GLU A 125 -11.07 15.45 -11.08
N ARG A 126 -11.71 14.79 -12.04
CA ARG A 126 -11.07 14.01 -13.10
C ARG A 126 -11.51 14.52 -14.46
N ALA A 127 -10.57 14.56 -15.40
CA ALA A 127 -10.85 14.70 -16.82
C ALA A 127 -10.23 13.53 -17.58
N ALA A 128 -10.98 12.86 -18.44
CA ALA A 128 -10.41 12.01 -19.46
C ALA A 128 -9.74 12.88 -20.55
N ALA A 129 -8.84 12.29 -21.33
CA ALA A 129 -8.11 13.02 -22.36
C ALA A 129 -9.09 13.78 -23.29
N GLY A 130 -8.93 15.11 -23.39
CA GLY A 130 -9.76 15.98 -24.20
C GLY A 130 -11.18 16.28 -23.67
N GLN A 131 -11.49 15.87 -22.42
CA GLN A 131 -12.77 16.13 -21.78
C GLN A 131 -12.67 17.18 -20.67
N ASN A 132 -13.83 17.72 -20.30
CA ASN A 132 -13.92 18.64 -19.17
C ASN A 132 -13.77 17.90 -17.83
N TYR A 133 -13.31 18.62 -16.81
CA TYR A 133 -13.23 18.10 -15.45
C TYR A 133 -14.62 17.85 -14.87
N SER A 134 -14.77 16.70 -14.24
CA SER A 134 -15.96 16.32 -13.46
C SER A 134 -15.54 15.97 -12.03
N ARG A 135 -16.35 16.37 -11.06
CA ARG A 135 -16.13 16.08 -9.64
C ARG A 135 -16.22 14.57 -9.40
N LEU A 136 -15.26 14.04 -8.65
CA LEU A 136 -15.31 12.67 -8.16
C LEU A 136 -16.11 12.61 -6.87
N SER A 137 -17.02 11.64 -6.77
CA SER A 137 -17.67 11.36 -5.49
C SER A 137 -16.68 10.64 -4.59
N GLY A 138 -16.49 11.11 -3.35
CA GLY A 138 -15.50 10.56 -2.41
C GLY A 138 -15.75 9.12 -1.97
N LEU A 139 -16.89 8.54 -2.32
CA LEU A 139 -17.34 7.20 -1.91
C LEU A 139 -17.12 6.13 -2.99
N GLU A 140 -16.83 6.53 -4.22
CA GLU A 140 -16.67 5.58 -5.32
C GLU A 140 -15.20 5.33 -5.64
N VAL A 141 -14.84 4.05 -5.84
CA VAL A 141 -13.54 3.68 -6.37
C VAL A 141 -13.48 4.10 -7.83
N THR A 142 -12.85 5.24 -8.09
CA THR A 142 -12.68 5.75 -9.44
C THR A 142 -11.56 5.00 -10.15
N LYS A 143 -11.90 4.36 -11.27
CA LYS A 143 -10.91 3.75 -12.16
C LYS A 143 -10.30 4.85 -13.04
N LEU A 144 -9.03 5.13 -12.84
CA LEU A 144 -8.24 6.02 -13.68
C LEU A 144 -7.63 5.23 -14.84
N LYS A 145 -7.55 5.88 -16.01
CA LYS A 145 -6.88 5.34 -17.19
C LYS A 145 -5.62 6.17 -17.47
N VAL A 146 -4.68 5.58 -18.18
CA VAL A 146 -3.51 6.33 -18.67
C VAL A 146 -4.00 7.48 -19.57
N GLY A 147 -3.51 8.69 -19.29
CA GLY A 147 -3.94 9.91 -19.98
C GLY A 147 -5.07 10.69 -19.28
N ASP A 148 -5.67 10.15 -18.21
CA ASP A 148 -6.57 10.91 -17.36
C ASP A 148 -5.79 11.96 -16.55
N SER A 149 -6.41 13.12 -16.36
CA SER A 149 -5.89 14.19 -15.52
C SER A 149 -6.69 14.30 -14.23
N LEU A 150 -6.01 14.46 -13.10
CA LEU A 150 -6.61 14.77 -11.82
C LEU A 150 -6.34 16.23 -11.45
N ARG A 151 -7.33 16.85 -10.84
CA ARG A 151 -7.21 18.18 -10.26
C ARG A 151 -7.77 18.18 -8.84
N VAL A 152 -6.97 18.65 -7.91
CA VAL A 152 -7.41 18.88 -6.53
C VAL A 152 -7.64 20.40 -6.37
N ARG A 153 -8.81 20.76 -5.87
CA ARG A 153 -9.14 22.14 -5.49
C ARG A 153 -9.32 22.19 -3.98
N VAL A 154 -8.71 23.16 -3.37
CA VAL A 154 -8.83 23.44 -1.95
C VAL A 154 -9.36 24.85 -1.78
N TYR A 155 -10.44 25.01 -1.05
CA TYR A 155 -11.05 26.28 -0.71
C TYR A 155 -11.00 26.48 0.80
N ASN A 156 -10.35 27.55 1.23
CA ASN A 156 -10.37 27.96 2.61
C ASN A 156 -11.51 28.97 2.82
N HIS A 157 -12.50 28.59 3.59
CA HIS A 157 -13.65 29.42 3.96
C HIS A 157 -13.44 30.12 5.31
N SER A 158 -12.32 29.84 5.99
CA SER A 158 -11.98 30.45 7.28
C SER A 158 -11.48 31.89 7.08
N ARG A 159 -11.42 32.63 8.19
CA ARG A 159 -10.83 33.97 8.22
C ARG A 159 -9.32 33.98 8.39
N GLY A 160 -8.74 32.82 8.70
CA GLY A 160 -7.30 32.65 8.95
C GLY A 160 -6.61 31.86 7.84
N ASP A 161 -5.29 31.95 7.80
CA ASP A 161 -4.47 31.14 6.92
C ASP A 161 -4.51 29.68 7.38
N GLN A 162 -4.53 28.74 6.44
CA GLN A 162 -4.52 27.31 6.68
C GLN A 162 -3.37 26.65 5.92
N ASP A 163 -2.58 25.84 6.62
CA ASP A 163 -1.55 25.03 5.99
C ASP A 163 -2.17 23.78 5.38
N VAL A 164 -1.94 23.57 4.08
CA VAL A 164 -2.46 22.43 3.34
C VAL A 164 -1.31 21.64 2.77
N SER A 165 -1.34 20.31 3.01
CA SER A 165 -0.43 19.37 2.35
C SER A 165 -1.22 18.31 1.61
N ILE A 166 -0.89 18.12 0.33
CA ILE A 166 -1.47 17.07 -0.51
C ILE A 166 -0.47 15.94 -0.60
N LEU A 167 -0.83 14.77 -0.06
CA LEU A 167 -0.01 13.57 -0.09
C LEU A 167 -0.61 12.58 -1.10
N TYR A 168 0.23 12.11 -2.02
CA TYR A 168 -0.09 11.05 -2.95
C TYR A 168 0.56 9.75 -2.50
N LYS A 169 -0.24 8.68 -2.45
CA LYS A 169 0.26 7.33 -2.19
C LYS A 169 0.06 6.47 -3.43
N ASP A 170 1.15 5.94 -3.98
CA ASP A 170 1.12 5.07 -5.15
C ASP A 170 0.77 3.60 -4.81
N ALA A 171 0.68 2.76 -5.84
CA ALA A 171 0.37 1.34 -5.71
C ALA A 171 1.49 0.53 -5.04
N GLN A 172 2.71 1.04 -5.04
CA GLN A 172 3.89 0.47 -4.38
C GLN A 172 4.11 1.05 -2.97
N TYR A 173 3.11 1.74 -2.43
CA TYR A 173 3.15 2.41 -1.12
C TYR A 173 4.19 3.53 -1.00
N GLY A 174 4.68 4.04 -2.12
CA GLY A 174 5.43 5.28 -2.15
C GLY A 174 4.52 6.46 -1.76
N ILE A 175 5.04 7.36 -0.93
CA ILE A 175 4.33 8.57 -0.52
C ILE A 175 5.11 9.77 -1.06
N SER A 176 4.42 10.61 -1.80
CA SER A 176 4.97 11.85 -2.34
C SER A 176 4.11 13.04 -1.91
N GLN A 177 4.75 14.11 -1.51
CA GLN A 177 4.07 15.38 -1.29
C GLN A 177 3.94 16.08 -2.65
N LEU A 178 2.70 16.43 -3.01
CA LEU A 178 2.40 17.13 -4.26
C LEU A 178 2.28 18.63 -4.03
N TYR A 179 1.91 19.06 -2.81
CA TYR A 179 1.75 20.43 -2.39
C TYR A 179 1.95 20.53 -0.88
#